data_380d0c367e90b462adb3dabcde11f17c
#
_entry.id   380d0c367e90b462adb3dabcde11f17c
#
_cell.length_a   1.000
_cell.length_b   1.000
_cell.length_c   1.000
_cell.angle_alpha   90.00
_cell.angle_beta   90.00
_cell.angle_gamma   90.00
#
_symmetry.space_group_name_H-M   'P 1'
#
loop_
_entity.id
_entity.type
_entity.pdbx_description
1 polymer ?
#
loop_
_entity_poly.entity_id
_entity_poly.type
_entity_poly.pdbx_seq_one_letter_code
_entity_poly.pdbx_strand_id
1 'polypeptide(L)'
;MHTYLEVVDSCGTNYQGECVVARSGPSTSYPVVARLRNHVVLEVGESVVADGRVWHRVIFDEFLRYPERVTSDWYVAGDYVELLFDAGPQALWEQPTDKTNKRIEVTCDDQRLRAYEGDEVVMDIAISTGLPLTPTPRGTFTVYQKTPSRYMQGPLPGLPSDQVYDMPGVPWNLYFTRGGAVIHGTYWHTSFGSRYSHGCVNLPPQAAYDLYQWTELGTPVIVR
;
A
#
# COMPACT_ATOMS: atom_id res chain seq x y z
N MET A 1 17.28 -0.50 -9.33
CA MET A 1 16.01 -1.23 -9.44
C MET A 1 15.87 -2.04 -8.17
N HIS A 2 14.75 -1.93 -7.51
CA HIS A 2 14.42 -2.63 -6.27
C HIS A 2 13.63 -3.89 -6.57
N THR A 3 13.79 -4.90 -5.74
CA THR A 3 13.00 -6.14 -5.83
C THR A 3 11.95 -6.13 -4.72
N TYR A 4 10.72 -6.45 -5.10
CA TYR A 4 9.60 -6.62 -4.18
C TYR A 4 9.04 -8.02 -4.32
N LEU A 5 8.44 -8.54 -3.28
CA LEU A 5 7.57 -9.71 -3.33
C LEU A 5 6.12 -9.27 -3.17
N GLU A 6 5.21 -9.86 -3.92
CA GLU A 6 3.78 -9.82 -3.68
C GLU A 6 3.31 -11.18 -3.20
N VAL A 7 2.54 -11.21 -2.14
CA VAL A 7 1.92 -12.44 -1.63
C VAL A 7 0.71 -12.77 -2.50
N VAL A 8 0.71 -13.92 -3.18
CA VAL A 8 -0.30 -14.30 -4.19
C VAL A 8 -1.11 -15.55 -3.82
N ASP A 9 -0.63 -16.38 -2.91
CA ASP A 9 -1.32 -17.59 -2.44
C ASP A 9 -1.40 -17.59 -0.92
N SER A 10 -2.38 -16.89 -0.39
CA SER A 10 -2.54 -16.68 1.04
C SER A 10 -4.00 -16.42 1.46
N CYS A 11 -4.21 -16.16 2.74
CA CYS A 11 -5.51 -15.85 3.28
C CYS A 11 -6.08 -14.51 2.76
N GLY A 12 -7.40 -14.44 2.69
CA GLY A 12 -8.15 -13.27 2.24
C GLY A 12 -8.25 -12.16 3.30
N THR A 13 -9.10 -11.19 3.00
CA THR A 13 -9.27 -9.92 3.75
C THR A 13 -9.49 -10.08 5.24
N ASN A 14 -10.23 -11.08 5.68
CA ASN A 14 -10.56 -11.36 7.09
C ASN A 14 -9.76 -12.55 7.63
N TYR A 15 -8.55 -12.81 7.14
CA TYR A 15 -7.73 -13.99 7.46
C TYR A 15 -8.45 -15.32 7.18
N GLN A 16 -9.31 -15.34 6.18
CA GLN A 16 -9.98 -16.55 5.72
C GLN A 16 -8.99 -17.41 4.92
N GLY A 17 -8.88 -18.69 5.30
CA GLY A 17 -7.91 -19.60 4.71
C GLY A 17 -6.57 -19.61 5.47
N GLU A 18 -5.58 -20.28 4.90
CA GLU A 18 -4.22 -20.35 5.46
C GLU A 18 -3.42 -19.12 5.03
N CYS A 19 -2.88 -18.39 6.02
CA CYS A 19 -2.06 -17.23 5.75
C CYS A 19 -0.60 -17.64 5.52
N VAL A 20 0.04 -17.04 4.53
CA VAL A 20 1.50 -17.01 4.42
C VAL A 20 2.08 -16.37 5.68
N VAL A 21 3.14 -16.93 6.19
CA VAL A 21 3.78 -16.41 7.41
C VAL A 21 5.18 -15.90 7.10
N ALA A 22 5.51 -14.76 7.70
CA ALA A 22 6.89 -14.34 7.86
C ALA A 22 7.47 -14.97 9.13
N ARG A 23 8.73 -15.39 9.06
CA ARG A 23 9.47 -16.01 10.18
C ARG A 23 10.70 -15.20 10.51
N SER A 24 11.21 -15.35 11.74
CA SER A 24 12.42 -14.64 12.18
C SER A 24 13.73 -15.16 11.57
N GLY A 25 13.66 -16.17 10.71
CA GLY A 25 14.80 -16.75 10.00
C GLY A 25 14.35 -17.64 8.84
N PRO A 26 15.27 -18.04 7.96
CA PRO A 26 14.98 -18.70 6.68
C PRO A 26 14.74 -20.22 6.83
N SER A 27 13.80 -20.63 7.68
CA SER A 27 13.39 -22.03 7.84
C SER A 27 12.04 -22.12 8.56
N THR A 28 11.32 -23.21 8.36
CA THR A 28 10.07 -23.50 9.09
C THR A 28 10.26 -23.72 10.57
N SER A 29 11.49 -23.95 11.04
CA SER A 29 11.84 -24.08 12.46
C SER A 29 11.89 -22.75 13.21
N TYR A 30 12.02 -21.63 12.48
CA TYR A 30 12.02 -20.31 13.12
C TYR A 30 10.62 -19.86 13.52
N PRO A 31 10.50 -19.07 14.61
CA PRO A 31 9.23 -18.50 15.05
C PRO A 31 8.50 -17.71 13.96
N VAL A 32 7.18 -17.77 13.94
CA VAL A 32 6.32 -16.91 13.13
C VAL A 32 6.29 -15.52 13.76
N VAL A 33 6.59 -14.50 12.95
CA VAL A 33 6.63 -13.09 13.36
C VAL A 33 5.49 -12.26 12.77
N ALA A 34 4.93 -12.70 11.64
CA ALA A 34 3.76 -12.05 11.03
C ALA A 34 2.92 -13.04 10.21
N ARG A 35 1.65 -12.68 10.00
CA ARG A 35 0.74 -13.34 9.05
C ARG A 35 0.44 -12.36 7.92
N LEU A 36 0.72 -12.77 6.69
CA LEU A 36 0.62 -11.95 5.49
C LEU A 36 -0.59 -12.39 4.68
N ARG A 37 -1.45 -11.45 4.31
CA ARG A 37 -2.61 -11.67 3.44
C ARG A 37 -2.21 -11.55 1.98
N ASN A 38 -3.06 -12.02 1.07
CA ASN A 38 -2.92 -11.76 -0.35
C ASN A 38 -2.76 -10.26 -0.63
N HIS A 39 -1.94 -9.93 -1.62
CA HIS A 39 -1.62 -8.57 -2.07
C HIS A 39 -0.80 -7.73 -1.09
N VAL A 40 -0.24 -8.31 -0.04
CA VAL A 40 0.83 -7.67 0.72
C VAL A 40 2.07 -7.58 -0.18
N VAL A 41 2.63 -6.38 -0.35
CA VAL A 41 3.85 -6.14 -1.12
C VAL A 41 4.96 -5.71 -0.17
N LEU A 42 6.10 -6.42 -0.19
CA LEU A 42 7.25 -6.14 0.69
C LEU A 42 8.53 -6.03 -0.13
N GLU A 43 9.41 -5.13 0.25
CA GLU A 43 10.73 -5.02 -0.38
C GLU A 43 11.64 -6.19 0.06
N VAL A 44 12.40 -6.75 -0.91
CA VAL A 44 13.30 -7.87 -0.71
C VAL A 44 14.74 -7.39 -0.68
N GLY A 45 15.46 -7.66 0.41
CA GLY A 45 16.87 -7.37 0.54
C GLY A 45 17.75 -8.45 -0.08
N GLU A 46 17.57 -9.66 0.38
CA GLU A 46 18.32 -10.82 -0.08
C GLU A 46 17.44 -12.07 -0.15
N SER A 47 17.86 -13.03 -0.94
CA SER A 47 17.22 -14.34 -1.02
C SER A 47 18.23 -15.42 -0.66
N VAL A 48 17.84 -16.35 0.21
CA VAL A 48 18.68 -17.45 0.65
C VAL A 48 17.98 -18.78 0.41
N VAL A 49 18.75 -19.84 0.14
CA VAL A 49 18.25 -21.21 0.03
C VAL A 49 18.51 -21.92 1.36
N ALA A 50 17.46 -22.35 2.02
CA ALA A 50 17.54 -23.14 3.25
C ALA A 50 16.42 -24.19 3.24
N ASP A 51 16.71 -25.39 3.72
CA ASP A 51 15.79 -26.54 3.78
C ASP A 51 15.16 -26.88 2.41
N GLY A 52 15.92 -26.69 1.32
CA GLY A 52 15.46 -26.95 -0.05
C GLY A 52 14.45 -25.93 -0.62
N ARG A 53 14.30 -24.79 0.04
CA ARG A 53 13.34 -23.72 -0.28
C ARG A 53 14.05 -22.37 -0.35
N VAL A 54 13.56 -21.50 -1.23
CA VAL A 54 13.99 -20.10 -1.27
C VAL A 54 13.26 -19.30 -0.19
N TRP A 55 14.00 -18.47 0.52
CA TRP A 55 13.48 -17.53 1.52
C TRP A 55 13.91 -16.13 1.17
N HIS A 56 12.98 -15.18 1.18
CA HIS A 56 13.22 -13.77 0.91
C HIS A 56 13.26 -13.00 2.23
N ARG A 57 14.38 -12.33 2.50
CA ARG A 57 14.49 -11.42 3.65
C ARG A 57 13.84 -10.09 3.29
N VAL A 58 12.93 -9.63 4.13
CA VAL A 58 12.21 -8.36 3.98
C VAL A 58 13.09 -7.20 4.40
N ILE A 59 13.08 -6.12 3.61
CA ILE A 59 13.53 -4.79 4.01
C ILE A 59 12.31 -3.99 4.43
N PHE A 60 12.37 -3.37 5.61
CA PHE A 60 11.31 -2.45 6.06
C PHE A 60 11.57 -1.05 5.54
N ASP A 61 10.50 -0.27 5.42
CA ASP A 61 10.56 1.16 5.09
C ASP A 61 11.60 1.87 5.97
N GLU A 62 12.26 2.89 5.43
CA GLU A 62 13.16 3.75 6.19
C GLU A 62 12.45 4.43 7.38
N PHE A 63 11.14 4.61 7.28
CA PHE A 63 10.32 5.20 8.32
C PHE A 63 9.26 4.22 8.83
N LEU A 64 9.52 3.61 9.99
CA LEU A 64 8.55 2.90 10.81
C LEU A 64 8.09 3.84 11.93
N ARG A 65 6.78 4.01 12.08
CA ARG A 65 6.22 4.83 13.17
C ARG A 65 6.45 4.19 14.54
N TYR A 66 6.39 2.88 14.59
CA TYR A 66 6.60 2.05 15.80
C TYR A 66 7.65 0.98 15.50
N PRO A 67 8.95 1.36 15.40
CA PRO A 67 10.02 0.40 15.06
C PRO A 67 10.19 -0.71 16.12
N GLU A 68 9.82 -0.45 17.36
CA GLU A 68 9.83 -1.43 18.46
C GLU A 68 8.88 -2.61 18.24
N ARG A 69 7.95 -2.52 17.29
CA ARG A 69 7.05 -3.63 16.91
C ARG A 69 7.67 -4.59 15.89
N VAL A 70 8.78 -4.22 15.29
CA VAL A 70 9.57 -5.08 14.40
C VAL A 70 10.81 -5.54 15.16
N THR A 71 10.70 -6.65 15.89
CA THR A 71 11.72 -7.11 16.83
C THR A 71 12.74 -8.07 16.23
N SER A 72 12.58 -8.47 14.98
CA SER A 72 13.47 -9.42 14.28
C SER A 72 13.40 -9.20 12.78
N ASP A 73 14.34 -9.78 12.04
CA ASP A 73 14.21 -9.94 10.59
C ASP A 73 12.95 -10.74 10.22
N TRP A 74 12.43 -10.49 9.03
CA TRP A 74 11.34 -11.27 8.46
C TRP A 74 11.82 -12.00 7.23
N TYR A 75 11.51 -13.29 7.16
CA TYR A 75 11.76 -14.14 6.01
C TYR A 75 10.45 -14.75 5.52
N VAL A 76 10.18 -14.63 4.23
CA VAL A 76 8.99 -15.17 3.57
C VAL A 76 9.40 -16.25 2.58
N ALA A 77 8.70 -17.37 2.58
CA ALA A 77 8.98 -18.49 1.65
C ALA A 77 8.58 -18.09 0.21
N GLY A 78 9.45 -18.37 -0.74
CA GLY A 78 9.27 -18.01 -2.15
C GLY A 78 8.15 -18.76 -2.86
N ASP A 79 7.67 -19.87 -2.29
CA ASP A 79 6.59 -20.69 -2.90
C ASP A 79 5.24 -19.97 -3.00
N TYR A 80 5.04 -18.90 -2.22
CA TYR A 80 3.74 -18.23 -2.06
C TYR A 80 3.77 -16.77 -2.48
N VAL A 81 4.81 -16.38 -3.23
CA VAL A 81 5.01 -14.99 -3.64
C VAL A 81 5.43 -14.89 -5.10
N GLU A 82 5.11 -13.78 -5.72
CA GLU A 82 5.66 -13.36 -7.00
C GLU A 82 6.67 -12.24 -6.79
N LEU A 83 7.78 -12.28 -7.54
CA LEU A 83 8.77 -11.21 -7.50
C LEU A 83 8.45 -10.14 -8.52
N LEU A 84 8.47 -8.90 -8.06
CA LEU A 84 8.23 -7.69 -8.84
C LEU A 84 9.49 -6.81 -8.84
N PHE A 85 9.69 -6.07 -9.91
CA PHE A 85 10.79 -5.13 -10.05
C PHE A 85 10.26 -3.73 -10.30
N ASP A 86 10.70 -2.78 -9.48
CA ASP A 86 10.27 -1.38 -9.56
C ASP A 86 11.45 -0.42 -9.36
N ALA A 87 11.28 0.83 -9.74
CA ALA A 87 12.27 1.88 -9.49
C ALA A 87 12.48 2.18 -8.00
N GLY A 88 11.55 1.71 -7.17
CA GLY A 88 11.53 1.96 -5.73
C GLY A 88 10.87 3.29 -5.37
N PRO A 89 11.05 3.76 -4.13
CA PRO A 89 10.48 5.02 -3.67
C PRO A 89 10.94 6.20 -4.53
N GLN A 90 9.99 7.00 -5.00
CA GLN A 90 10.23 8.20 -5.80
C GLN A 90 9.56 9.39 -5.14
N ALA A 91 10.25 10.52 -5.05
CA ALA A 91 9.71 11.74 -4.47
C ALA A 91 10.23 12.99 -5.20
N LEU A 92 9.38 14.03 -5.22
CA LEU A 92 9.76 15.37 -5.63
C LEU A 92 10.03 16.24 -4.40
N TRP A 93 11.19 16.86 -4.37
CA TRP A 93 11.59 17.77 -3.28
C TRP A 93 11.00 19.17 -3.46
N GLU A 94 10.77 19.58 -4.70
CA GLU A 94 10.14 20.85 -5.07
C GLU A 94 8.67 20.61 -5.49
N GLN A 95 7.86 21.68 -5.47
CA GLN A 95 6.48 21.60 -5.95
C GLN A 95 6.51 21.22 -7.45
N PRO A 96 5.89 20.09 -7.80
CA PRO A 96 5.86 19.68 -9.19
C PRO A 96 5.05 20.68 -9.99
N THR A 97 5.62 21.15 -11.10
CA THR A 97 4.84 21.83 -12.13
C THR A 97 4.08 20.76 -12.90
N ASP A 98 2.77 20.91 -13.00
CA ASP A 98 1.95 20.07 -13.85
C ASP A 98 2.47 20.14 -15.30
N LYS A 99 3.13 19.06 -15.71
CA LYS A 99 3.64 18.90 -17.08
C LYS A 99 2.99 17.72 -17.80
N THR A 100 2.09 17.03 -17.09
CA THR A 100 1.42 15.86 -17.63
C THR A 100 0.01 16.23 -18.08
N ASN A 101 -0.46 15.58 -19.13
CA ASN A 101 -1.87 15.67 -19.56
C ASN A 101 -2.76 14.74 -18.72
N LYS A 102 -2.29 14.32 -17.54
CA LYS A 102 -2.93 13.37 -16.64
C LYS A 102 -3.52 14.05 -15.43
N ARG A 103 -4.66 13.57 -14.95
CA ARG A 103 -5.23 13.97 -13.65
C ARG A 103 -6.01 12.83 -13.02
N ILE A 104 -6.08 12.85 -11.70
CA ILE A 104 -6.89 11.94 -10.87
C ILE A 104 -8.01 12.76 -10.23
N GLU A 105 -9.27 12.33 -10.38
CA GLU A 105 -10.43 12.91 -9.70
C GLU A 105 -11.01 11.90 -8.72
N VAL A 106 -11.16 12.31 -7.47
CA VAL A 106 -11.77 11.53 -6.39
C VAL A 106 -13.08 12.19 -5.99
N THR A 107 -14.20 11.50 -6.19
CA THR A 107 -15.54 11.96 -5.77
C THR A 107 -15.94 11.22 -4.50
N CYS A 108 -15.80 11.89 -3.35
CA CYS A 108 -16.08 11.29 -2.03
C CYS A 108 -17.56 10.95 -1.82
N ASP A 109 -18.47 11.60 -2.49
CA ASP A 109 -19.91 11.37 -2.31
C ASP A 109 -20.35 10.14 -3.12
N ASP A 110 -19.78 9.94 -4.31
CA ASP A 110 -20.04 8.79 -5.18
C ASP A 110 -19.14 7.59 -4.88
N GLN A 111 -18.10 7.77 -4.06
CA GLN A 111 -17.06 6.79 -3.79
C GLN A 111 -16.41 6.26 -5.07
N ARG A 112 -16.03 7.19 -5.96
CA ARG A 112 -15.41 6.89 -7.27
C ARG A 112 -14.10 7.64 -7.44
N LEU A 113 -13.15 6.96 -8.07
CA LEU A 113 -11.92 7.55 -8.59
C LEU A 113 -11.93 7.42 -10.11
N ARG A 114 -11.65 8.53 -10.80
CA ARG A 114 -11.43 8.56 -12.25
C ARG A 114 -10.05 9.09 -12.56
N ALA A 115 -9.34 8.42 -13.47
CA ALA A 115 -8.10 8.91 -14.04
C ALA A 115 -8.34 9.33 -15.49
N TYR A 116 -7.71 10.43 -15.88
CA TYR A 116 -7.90 11.05 -17.18
C TYR A 116 -6.56 11.32 -17.88
N GLU A 117 -6.52 11.10 -19.19
CA GLU A 117 -5.53 11.68 -20.10
C GLU A 117 -6.25 12.71 -21.01
N GLY A 118 -5.97 14.00 -20.79
CA GLY A 118 -6.78 15.05 -21.37
C GLY A 118 -8.23 14.95 -20.93
N ASP A 119 -9.14 14.77 -21.88
CA ASP A 119 -10.58 14.60 -21.62
C ASP A 119 -11.02 13.12 -21.62
N GLU A 120 -10.12 12.20 -21.94
CA GLU A 120 -10.42 10.76 -21.95
C GLU A 120 -10.34 10.17 -20.56
N VAL A 121 -11.36 9.40 -20.16
CA VAL A 121 -11.37 8.59 -18.93
C VAL A 121 -10.64 7.28 -19.21
N VAL A 122 -9.45 7.12 -18.66
CA VAL A 122 -8.65 5.88 -18.79
C VAL A 122 -8.92 4.88 -17.67
N MET A 123 -9.50 5.35 -16.56
CA MET A 123 -9.83 4.50 -15.42
C MET A 123 -11.04 5.08 -14.68
N ASP A 124 -12.01 4.23 -14.29
CA ASP A 124 -13.17 4.58 -13.46
C ASP A 124 -13.44 3.47 -12.45
N ILE A 125 -13.16 3.70 -11.16
CA ILE A 125 -13.06 2.67 -10.13
C ILE A 125 -13.88 3.04 -8.90
N ALA A 126 -14.59 2.05 -8.32
CA ALA A 126 -15.17 2.18 -6.99
C ALA A 126 -14.05 2.15 -5.93
N ILE A 127 -14.09 3.08 -5.01
CA ILE A 127 -13.08 3.29 -3.96
C ILE A 127 -13.72 3.32 -2.57
N SER A 128 -12.88 3.42 -1.53
CA SER A 128 -13.34 3.79 -0.18
C SER A 128 -12.56 5.00 0.31
N THR A 129 -13.27 6.07 0.66
CA THR A 129 -12.69 7.28 1.25
C THR A 129 -12.90 7.31 2.76
N GLY A 130 -12.43 8.39 3.40
CA GLY A 130 -12.48 8.57 4.86
C GLY A 130 -13.88 8.58 5.45
N LEU A 131 -14.00 7.98 6.63
CA LEU A 131 -15.19 8.04 7.49
C LEU A 131 -15.49 9.49 7.91
N PRO A 132 -16.72 9.80 8.39
CA PRO A 132 -17.10 11.16 8.79
C PRO A 132 -16.18 11.80 9.83
N LEU A 133 -15.62 11.01 10.76
CA LEU A 133 -14.69 11.52 11.80
C LEU A 133 -13.25 11.70 11.29
N THR A 134 -12.91 11.07 10.19
CA THR A 134 -11.58 11.11 9.57
C THR A 134 -11.74 11.27 8.05
N PRO A 135 -12.32 12.38 7.57
CA PRO A 135 -12.64 12.53 6.16
C PRO A 135 -11.38 12.64 5.31
N THR A 136 -11.45 12.15 4.08
CA THR A 136 -10.42 12.43 3.07
C THR A 136 -10.40 13.94 2.79
N PRO A 137 -9.22 14.60 2.86
CA PRO A 137 -9.12 16.04 2.59
C PRO A 137 -9.58 16.38 1.19
N ARG A 138 -10.50 17.35 1.08
CA ARG A 138 -11.00 17.88 -0.20
C ARG A 138 -10.09 19.01 -0.69
N GLY A 139 -9.94 19.14 -1.99
CA GLY A 139 -9.11 20.18 -2.61
C GLY A 139 -8.38 19.69 -3.84
N THR A 140 -7.44 20.52 -4.32
CA THR A 140 -6.54 20.19 -5.42
C THR A 140 -5.15 19.97 -4.86
N PHE A 141 -4.59 18.82 -5.15
CA PHE A 141 -3.30 18.33 -4.69
C PHE A 141 -2.48 17.84 -5.87
N THR A 142 -1.27 17.36 -5.59
CA THR A 142 -0.38 16.78 -6.59
C THR A 142 0.29 15.54 -6.00
N VAL A 143 0.45 14.49 -6.79
CA VAL A 143 1.24 13.33 -6.38
C VAL A 143 2.72 13.75 -6.27
N TYR A 144 3.21 13.86 -5.05
CA TYR A 144 4.59 14.29 -4.79
C TYR A 144 5.53 13.12 -4.44
N GLN A 145 4.98 11.95 -4.12
CA GLN A 145 5.76 10.76 -3.78
C GLN A 145 5.01 9.50 -4.17
N LYS A 146 5.74 8.48 -4.59
CA LYS A 146 5.24 7.14 -4.91
C LYS A 146 6.10 6.10 -4.22
N THR A 147 5.48 5.07 -3.64
CA THR A 147 6.19 3.92 -3.08
C THR A 147 5.45 2.62 -3.41
N PRO A 148 6.14 1.56 -3.91
CA PRO A 148 5.50 0.28 -4.20
C PRO A 148 4.93 -0.39 -2.96
N SER A 149 5.57 -0.19 -1.82
CA SER A 149 5.23 -0.78 -0.52
C SER A 149 5.30 0.27 0.59
N ARG A 150 4.48 0.09 1.61
CA ARG A 150 4.52 0.90 2.84
C ARG A 150 4.09 0.06 4.04
N TYR A 151 4.85 0.12 5.14
CA TYR A 151 4.35 -0.36 6.43
C TYR A 151 3.54 0.76 7.09
N MET A 152 2.22 0.65 7.04
CA MET A 152 1.34 1.64 7.65
C MET A 152 1.05 1.31 9.10
N GLN A 153 1.44 2.20 9.99
CA GLN A 153 1.22 2.11 11.43
C GLN A 153 0.65 3.42 11.96
N GLY A 154 -0.28 3.35 12.89
CA GLY A 154 -0.83 4.56 13.51
C GLY A 154 -1.88 4.27 14.57
N PRO A 155 -2.24 5.28 15.39
CA PRO A 155 -3.32 5.14 16.35
C PRO A 155 -4.65 4.97 15.61
N LEU A 156 -5.54 4.16 16.18
CA LEU A 156 -6.93 4.08 15.70
C LEU A 156 -7.70 5.31 16.22
N PRO A 157 -8.23 6.16 15.33
CA PRO A 157 -8.94 7.37 15.73
C PRO A 157 -10.13 7.06 16.64
N GLY A 158 -10.22 7.80 17.76
CA GLY A 158 -11.31 7.63 18.74
C GLY A 158 -11.12 6.46 19.71
N LEU A 159 -10.01 5.74 19.63
CA LEU A 159 -9.65 4.65 20.54
C LEU A 159 -8.45 5.04 21.43
N PRO A 160 -8.20 4.31 22.53
CA PRO A 160 -7.02 4.52 23.36
C PRO A 160 -5.72 4.48 22.54
N SER A 161 -4.72 5.23 22.95
CA SER A 161 -3.46 5.44 22.21
C SER A 161 -2.60 4.18 22.04
N ASP A 162 -2.87 3.15 22.82
CA ASP A 162 -2.25 1.82 22.72
C ASP A 162 -2.90 0.94 21.63
N GLN A 163 -4.08 1.32 21.14
CA GLN A 163 -4.73 0.65 20.04
C GLN A 163 -4.29 1.29 18.71
N VAL A 164 -3.50 0.54 17.97
CA VAL A 164 -2.90 0.96 16.71
C VAL A 164 -3.29 0.01 15.58
N TYR A 165 -3.43 0.58 14.37
CA TYR A 165 -3.38 -0.27 13.19
C TYR A 165 -1.93 -0.57 12.83
N ASP A 166 -1.70 -1.77 12.31
CA ASP A 166 -0.37 -2.31 12.02
C ASP A 166 -0.48 -3.13 10.72
N MET A 167 -0.19 -2.47 9.59
CA MET A 167 -0.49 -2.97 8.26
C MET A 167 0.80 -3.06 7.44
N PRO A 168 1.50 -4.20 7.46
CA PRO A 168 2.72 -4.38 6.67
C PRO A 168 2.42 -4.45 5.18
N GLY A 169 3.29 -3.89 4.37
CA GLY A 169 3.28 -4.07 2.93
C GLY A 169 2.02 -3.54 2.24
N VAL A 170 1.50 -2.38 2.66
CA VAL A 170 0.40 -1.70 1.95
C VAL A 170 0.87 -1.33 0.54
N PRO A 171 0.23 -1.85 -0.53
CA PRO A 171 0.76 -1.75 -1.87
C PRO A 171 0.39 -0.46 -2.59
N TRP A 172 1.26 -0.02 -3.50
CA TRP A 172 1.02 0.95 -4.57
C TRP A 172 0.56 2.32 -4.09
N ASN A 173 1.42 2.99 -3.30
CA ASN A 173 1.10 4.21 -2.60
C ASN A 173 1.41 5.45 -3.44
N LEU A 174 0.42 6.35 -3.60
CA LEU A 174 0.51 7.66 -4.22
C LEU A 174 0.22 8.72 -3.16
N TYR A 175 1.25 9.42 -2.72
CA TYR A 175 1.14 10.45 -1.69
C TYR A 175 0.76 11.78 -2.33
N PHE A 176 -0.37 12.33 -1.91
CA PHE A 176 -0.89 13.61 -2.41
C PHE A 176 -1.10 14.66 -1.31
N THR A 177 -1.11 14.27 -0.02
CA THR A 177 -1.20 15.22 1.09
C THR A 177 -0.06 15.05 2.07
N ARG A 178 0.47 16.16 2.59
CA ARG A 178 1.48 16.13 3.68
C ARG A 178 0.88 15.70 5.02
N GLY A 179 -0.45 15.71 5.15
CA GLY A 179 -1.18 15.28 6.35
C GLY A 179 -1.41 13.76 6.45
N GLY A 180 -0.88 12.96 5.50
CA GLY A 180 -0.90 11.51 5.57
C GLY A 180 -2.02 10.82 4.79
N ALA A 181 -2.90 11.55 4.09
CA ALA A 181 -3.83 10.92 3.16
C ALA A 181 -3.09 10.49 1.89
N VAL A 182 -3.28 9.21 1.52
CA VAL A 182 -2.59 8.52 0.42
C VAL A 182 -3.63 7.74 -0.40
N ILE A 183 -3.43 7.63 -1.70
CA ILE A 183 -4.15 6.67 -2.55
C ILE A 183 -3.33 5.38 -2.53
N HIS A 184 -3.94 4.22 -2.22
CA HIS A 184 -3.21 2.96 -2.11
C HIS A 184 -4.09 1.73 -2.30
N GLY A 185 -3.47 0.60 -2.59
CA GLY A 185 -4.14 -0.70 -2.59
C GLY A 185 -4.50 -1.16 -1.17
N THR A 186 -5.62 -1.87 -1.07
CA THR A 186 -6.17 -2.29 0.23
C THR A 186 -6.50 -3.77 0.20
N TYR A 187 -5.79 -4.54 1.00
CA TYR A 187 -5.94 -6.00 1.09
C TYR A 187 -6.79 -6.45 2.29
N TRP A 188 -7.25 -5.55 3.17
CA TRP A 188 -7.94 -5.89 4.43
C TRP A 188 -9.45 -5.70 4.41
N HIS A 189 -10.02 -5.16 3.34
CA HIS A 189 -11.47 -5.07 3.13
C HIS A 189 -11.83 -5.02 1.65
N THR A 190 -13.12 -5.23 1.37
CA THR A 190 -13.72 -5.17 0.03
C THR A 190 -14.87 -4.15 -0.05
N SER A 191 -14.94 -3.21 0.89
CA SER A 191 -16.05 -2.23 1.02
C SER A 191 -15.92 -1.06 0.03
N PHE A 192 -15.53 -1.35 -1.21
CA PHE A 192 -15.43 -0.32 -2.26
C PHE A 192 -16.82 0.14 -2.70
N GLY A 193 -16.98 1.44 -2.91
CA GLY A 193 -18.28 2.11 -3.09
C GLY A 193 -18.87 2.67 -1.80
N SER A 194 -18.18 2.52 -0.67
CA SER A 194 -18.60 3.02 0.65
C SER A 194 -17.43 3.64 1.41
N ARG A 195 -17.70 4.57 2.31
CA ARG A 195 -16.65 5.15 3.19
C ARG A 195 -16.19 4.11 4.20
N TYR A 196 -14.89 3.90 4.29
CA TYR A 196 -14.32 2.90 5.20
C TYR A 196 -12.94 3.26 5.75
N SER A 197 -12.21 4.20 5.13
CA SER A 197 -10.84 4.55 5.52
C SER A 197 -10.77 5.58 6.65
N HIS A 198 -9.57 5.81 7.16
CA HIS A 198 -9.26 6.88 8.11
C HIS A 198 -8.65 8.12 7.44
N GLY A 199 -9.07 8.41 6.20
CA GLY A 199 -8.65 9.56 5.43
C GLY A 199 -7.94 9.25 4.11
N CYS A 200 -7.42 8.04 3.96
CA CYS A 200 -6.86 7.56 2.70
C CYS A 200 -7.93 7.29 1.63
N VAL A 201 -7.50 7.13 0.39
CA VAL A 201 -8.31 6.65 -0.72
C VAL A 201 -7.90 5.19 -0.99
N ASN A 202 -8.77 4.26 -0.62
CA ASN A 202 -8.54 2.83 -0.71
C ASN A 202 -9.04 2.27 -2.04
N LEU A 203 -8.19 1.54 -2.75
CA LEU A 203 -8.51 0.87 -4.01
C LEU A 203 -8.38 -0.66 -3.88
N PRO A 204 -9.07 -1.44 -4.74
CA PRO A 204 -8.69 -2.84 -4.97
C PRO A 204 -7.21 -2.93 -5.35
N PRO A 205 -6.45 -3.93 -4.86
CA PRO A 205 -5.00 -3.99 -5.05
C PRO A 205 -4.55 -3.92 -6.51
N GLN A 206 -5.22 -4.65 -7.42
CA GLN A 206 -4.89 -4.60 -8.85
C GLN A 206 -5.14 -3.22 -9.45
N ALA A 207 -6.25 -2.59 -9.12
CA ALA A 207 -6.57 -1.24 -9.60
C ALA A 207 -5.57 -0.20 -9.07
N ALA A 208 -5.09 -0.39 -7.84
CA ALA A 208 -4.04 0.46 -7.29
C ALA A 208 -2.69 0.27 -8.02
N TYR A 209 -2.36 -0.97 -8.41
CA TYR A 209 -1.20 -1.26 -9.24
C TYR A 209 -1.28 -0.53 -10.59
N ASP A 210 -2.40 -0.69 -11.30
CA ASP A 210 -2.61 -0.09 -12.61
C ASP A 210 -2.54 1.44 -12.53
N LEU A 211 -3.18 2.04 -11.53
CA LEU A 211 -3.11 3.48 -11.26
C LEU A 211 -1.70 3.93 -10.91
N TYR A 212 -0.97 3.15 -10.08
CA TYR A 212 0.40 3.44 -9.70
C TYR A 212 1.33 3.45 -10.90
N GLN A 213 1.25 2.45 -11.79
CA GLN A 213 2.06 2.37 -13.01
C GLN A 213 1.75 3.54 -13.96
N TRP A 214 0.49 3.91 -14.09
CA TRP A 214 0.05 5.00 -14.96
C TRP A 214 0.44 6.38 -14.41
N THR A 215 0.47 6.58 -13.08
CA THR A 215 0.67 7.88 -12.44
C THR A 215 2.12 8.33 -12.49
N GLU A 216 2.36 9.56 -12.91
CA GLU A 216 3.65 10.24 -12.83
C GLU A 216 3.72 11.16 -11.58
N LEU A 217 4.93 11.42 -11.09
CA LEU A 217 5.11 12.49 -10.10
C LEU A 217 4.71 13.83 -10.72
N GLY A 218 3.92 14.61 -9.99
CA GLY A 218 3.35 15.85 -10.53
C GLY A 218 1.91 15.71 -11.01
N THR A 219 1.36 14.48 -11.15
CA THR A 219 -0.04 14.29 -11.55
C THR A 219 -0.98 14.97 -10.56
N PRO A 220 -1.88 15.88 -11.01
CA PRO A 220 -2.90 16.51 -10.17
C PRO A 220 -3.87 15.49 -9.59
N VAL A 221 -4.26 15.70 -8.33
CA VAL A 221 -5.30 14.94 -7.61
C VAL A 221 -6.37 15.93 -7.12
N ILE A 222 -7.57 15.82 -7.66
CA ILE A 222 -8.70 16.67 -7.34
C ILE A 222 -9.68 15.88 -6.51
N VAL A 223 -9.86 16.24 -5.23
CA VAL A 223 -10.78 15.57 -4.29
C VAL A 223 -12.00 16.45 -4.04
N ARG A 224 -13.20 15.94 -4.34
CA ARG A 224 -14.50 16.64 -4.22
C ARG A 224 -15.46 15.91 -3.32
#